data_1d5492e2e2558f22a83b9fd70d185151
#
_entry.id   1d5492e2e2558f22a83b9fd70d185151
#
_cell.length_a   1.000
_cell.length_b   1.000
_cell.length_c   1.000
_cell.angle_alpha   90.00
_cell.angle_beta   90.00
_cell.angle_gamma   90.00
#
_symmetry.space_group_name_H-M   'P 1'
#
loop_
_entity.id
_entity.type
_entity.pdbx_description
1 polymer ?
#
loop_
_entity_poly.entity_id
_entity_poly.type
_entity_poly.pdbx_seq_one_letter_code
_entity_poly.pdbx_strand_id
1 'polypeptide(L)'
;MPPRPSLDLLDYVHELNRLFLAFLRSAARERRDCLGLPPRAERALLQASPELLEMLAQFPHALFRLTLDDQATGRVIDPLRGGTDGAHYSLSLMILQSARSLSRQSTYQARLLMGLSSRAMQRLRGMPLSDLPALARKADLVLCAFPERDWLWIELLRESRPEARQQLTLIALQPWLEQEWPRRRFAQLSP
;
A
#
# COMPACT_ATOMS: atom_id res chain seq x y z
N MET A 1 4.24 -26.70 0.74
CA MET A 1 5.07 -25.50 0.89
C MET A 1 4.52 -24.45 -0.07
N PRO A 2 4.07 -23.25 0.36
CA PRO A 2 3.58 -22.24 -0.56
C PRO A 2 4.74 -21.80 -1.47
N PRO A 3 4.49 -21.54 -2.76
CA PRO A 3 5.51 -21.05 -3.67
C PRO A 3 6.03 -19.69 -3.14
N ARG A 4 7.35 -19.53 -3.11
CA ARG A 4 7.95 -18.23 -2.83
C ARG A 4 7.46 -17.25 -3.89
N PRO A 5 7.17 -15.97 -3.54
CA PRO A 5 6.90 -14.97 -4.55
C PRO A 5 8.09 -14.93 -5.53
N SER A 6 7.81 -14.93 -6.82
CA SER A 6 8.88 -14.76 -7.80
C SER A 6 9.54 -13.41 -7.53
N LEU A 7 10.86 -13.33 -7.66
CA LEU A 7 11.63 -12.08 -7.50
C LEU A 7 10.98 -10.92 -8.29
N ASP A 8 10.48 -11.22 -9.48
CA ASP A 8 9.77 -10.27 -10.34
C ASP A 8 8.55 -9.58 -9.68
N LEU A 9 7.85 -10.25 -8.76
CA LEU A 9 6.66 -9.68 -8.10
C LEU A 9 7.04 -8.77 -6.92
N LEU A 10 8.14 -9.06 -6.23
CA LEU A 10 8.68 -8.15 -5.22
C LEU A 10 9.19 -6.87 -5.88
N ASP A 11 9.94 -6.98 -6.96
CA ASP A 11 10.44 -5.83 -7.73
C ASP A 11 9.28 -4.95 -8.21
N TYR A 12 8.18 -5.57 -8.59
CA TYR A 12 6.97 -4.86 -8.99
C TYR A 12 6.32 -4.09 -7.83
N VAL A 13 6.24 -4.67 -6.63
CA VAL A 13 5.74 -3.96 -5.44
C VAL A 13 6.70 -2.85 -5.04
N HIS A 14 8.01 -3.05 -5.14
CA HIS A 14 9.02 -2.02 -4.88
C HIS A 14 8.85 -0.83 -5.84
N GLU A 15 8.57 -1.08 -7.11
CA GLU A 15 8.30 -0.02 -8.08
C GLU A 15 7.03 0.76 -7.74
N LEU A 16 5.94 0.09 -7.37
CA LEU A 16 4.73 0.75 -6.90
C LEU A 16 4.96 1.57 -5.63
N ASN A 17 5.74 1.06 -4.69
CA ASN A 17 6.13 1.79 -3.48
C ASN A 17 6.95 3.05 -3.83
N ARG A 18 7.88 2.95 -4.78
CA ARG A 18 8.68 4.09 -5.26
C ARG A 18 7.79 5.18 -5.85
N LEU A 19 6.86 4.81 -6.72
CA LEU A 19 5.90 5.75 -7.33
C LEU A 19 4.98 6.38 -6.28
N PHE A 20 4.52 5.59 -5.31
CA PHE A 20 3.69 6.05 -4.21
C PHE A 20 4.43 7.07 -3.33
N LEU A 21 5.67 6.79 -2.94
CA LEU A 21 6.50 7.71 -2.15
C LEU A 21 6.82 9.00 -2.91
N ALA A 22 7.09 8.90 -4.21
CA ALA A 22 7.31 10.08 -5.06
C ALA A 22 6.06 10.96 -5.12
N PHE A 23 4.88 10.35 -5.27
CA PHE A 23 3.60 11.06 -5.21
C PHE A 23 3.40 11.76 -3.86
N LEU A 24 3.55 11.03 -2.75
CA LEU A 24 3.39 11.61 -1.41
C LEU A 24 4.33 12.79 -1.18
N ARG A 25 5.59 12.68 -1.63
CA ARG A 25 6.57 13.77 -1.49
C ARG A 25 6.19 15.00 -2.32
N SER A 26 5.64 14.81 -3.52
CA SER A 26 5.13 15.91 -4.35
C SER A 26 3.92 16.58 -3.70
N ALA A 27 2.94 15.78 -3.26
CA ALA A 27 1.75 16.26 -2.58
C ALA A 27 2.11 17.05 -1.30
N ALA A 28 3.04 16.55 -0.49
CA ALA A 28 3.52 17.22 0.72
C ALA A 28 4.20 18.57 0.41
N ARG A 29 4.99 18.65 -0.66
CA ARG A 29 5.60 19.92 -1.12
C ARG A 29 4.57 20.96 -1.56
N GLU A 30 3.50 20.48 -2.19
CA GLU A 30 2.39 21.31 -2.65
C GLU A 30 1.37 21.60 -1.54
N ARG A 31 1.58 21.08 -0.32
CA ARG A 31 0.66 21.17 0.83
C ARG A 31 -0.73 20.64 0.51
N ARG A 32 -0.77 19.53 -0.23
CA ARG A 32 -2.00 18.84 -0.60
C ARG A 32 -2.19 17.59 0.26
N ASP A 33 -3.33 16.93 0.10
CA ASP A 33 -3.65 15.68 0.79
C ASP A 33 -2.62 14.60 0.41
N CYS A 34 -1.94 14.08 1.43
CA CYS A 34 -0.97 13.00 1.34
C CYS A 34 -1.61 11.63 1.60
N LEU A 35 -2.84 11.40 1.14
CA LEU A 35 -3.52 10.11 1.20
C LEU A 35 -3.63 9.54 2.61
N GLY A 36 -3.89 10.40 3.59
CA GLY A 36 -3.99 10.03 5.00
C GLY A 36 -2.63 9.79 5.69
N LEU A 37 -1.52 10.26 5.11
CA LEU A 37 -0.24 10.28 5.83
C LEU A 37 -0.32 11.26 7.02
N PRO A 38 0.10 10.85 8.23
CA PRO A 38 0.07 11.72 9.39
C PRO A 38 0.95 12.97 9.21
N PRO A 39 0.56 14.16 9.73
CA PRO A 39 1.32 15.40 9.53
C PRO A 39 2.77 15.36 10.04
N ARG A 40 3.06 14.53 11.06
CA ARG A 40 4.43 14.32 11.54
C ARG A 40 5.24 13.49 10.56
N ALA A 41 4.62 12.49 9.91
CA ALA A 41 5.25 11.67 8.89
C ALA A 41 5.46 12.44 7.58
N GLU A 42 4.55 13.36 7.20
CA GLU A 42 4.75 14.28 6.07
C GLU A 42 6.04 15.11 6.23
N ARG A 43 6.26 15.66 7.42
CA ARG A 43 7.50 16.42 7.71
C ARG A 43 8.74 15.54 7.62
N ALA A 44 8.68 14.31 8.13
CA ALA A 44 9.78 13.36 8.02
C ALA A 44 10.03 12.96 6.56
N LEU A 45 8.98 12.77 5.76
CA LEU A 45 9.06 12.46 4.33
C LEU A 45 9.77 13.57 3.53
N LEU A 46 9.48 14.83 3.84
CA LEU A 46 10.13 15.98 3.19
C LEU A 46 11.62 16.09 3.53
N GLN A 47 12.01 15.65 4.72
CA GLN A 47 13.40 15.65 5.22
C GLN A 47 14.17 14.38 4.85
N ALA A 48 13.49 13.32 4.44
CA ALA A 48 14.13 12.06 4.09
C ALA A 48 15.07 12.19 2.90
N SER A 49 16.25 11.58 3.01
CA SER A 49 17.21 11.53 1.90
C SER A 49 16.70 10.62 0.76
N PRO A 50 17.19 10.82 -0.48
CA PRO A 50 16.84 9.94 -1.60
C PRO A 50 17.17 8.47 -1.30
N GLU A 51 18.30 8.20 -0.65
CA GLU A 51 18.73 6.85 -0.29
C GLU A 51 17.78 6.18 0.70
N LEU A 52 17.28 6.95 1.68
CA LEU A 52 16.31 6.46 2.66
C LEU A 52 14.96 6.15 1.99
N LEU A 53 14.53 6.99 1.05
CA LEU A 53 13.29 6.74 0.28
C LEU A 53 13.44 5.51 -0.62
N GLU A 54 14.60 5.31 -1.23
CA GLU A 54 14.86 4.11 -2.03
C GLU A 54 14.86 2.85 -1.16
N MET A 55 15.50 2.89 0.02
CA MET A 55 15.40 1.81 1.00
C MET A 55 13.95 1.54 1.43
N LEU A 56 13.14 2.59 1.62
CA LEU A 56 11.74 2.44 1.98
C LEU A 56 10.92 1.87 0.84
N ALA A 57 11.22 2.23 -0.41
CA ALA A 57 10.57 1.64 -1.58
C ALA A 57 10.78 0.12 -1.67
N GLN A 58 11.91 -0.40 -1.16
CA GLN A 58 12.20 -1.83 -1.08
C GLN A 58 11.47 -2.55 0.06
N PHE A 59 10.51 -1.90 0.71
CA PHE A 59 9.69 -2.55 1.72
C PHE A 59 8.92 -3.73 1.09
N PRO A 60 8.92 -4.93 1.73
CA PRO A 60 8.43 -6.17 1.11
C PRO A 60 6.90 -6.25 0.99
N HIS A 61 6.22 -5.17 1.28
CA HIS A 61 4.77 -5.03 1.24
C HIS A 61 4.40 -3.65 0.69
N ALA A 62 3.20 -3.50 0.13
CA ALA A 62 2.71 -2.21 -0.32
C ALA A 62 2.63 -1.21 0.84
N LEU A 63 3.18 -0.02 0.62
CA LEU A 63 3.11 1.11 1.56
C LEU A 63 1.78 1.86 1.48
N PHE A 64 0.87 1.36 0.68
CA PHE A 64 -0.50 1.85 0.49
C PHE A 64 -1.51 0.74 0.75
N ARG A 65 -2.75 1.12 0.94
CA ARG A 65 -3.91 0.22 1.00
C ARG A 65 -4.97 0.64 0.00
N LEU A 66 -5.71 -0.33 -0.53
CA LEU A 66 -6.86 -0.10 -1.40
C LEU A 66 -8.15 -0.16 -0.59
N THR A 67 -8.95 0.89 -0.70
CA THR A 67 -10.30 0.98 -0.13
C THR A 67 -11.32 0.73 -1.23
N LEU A 68 -11.82 -0.49 -1.30
CA LEU A 68 -12.76 -0.93 -2.34
C LEU A 68 -14.21 -0.99 -1.85
N ASP A 69 -14.51 -0.43 -0.69
CA ASP A 69 -15.85 -0.46 -0.12
C ASP A 69 -16.81 0.46 -0.90
N ASP A 70 -18.05 0.01 -1.06
CA ASP A 70 -19.07 0.74 -1.84
C ASP A 70 -19.54 2.02 -1.15
N GLN A 71 -19.25 2.17 0.15
CA GLN A 71 -19.63 3.31 0.97
C GLN A 71 -18.65 4.48 0.93
N ALA A 72 -17.58 4.37 0.15
CA ALA A 72 -16.65 5.47 -0.03
C ALA A 72 -17.37 6.65 -0.72
N THR A 73 -17.84 7.59 0.08
CA THR A 73 -18.48 8.86 -0.35
C THR A 73 -17.44 9.93 -0.69
N GLY A 74 -16.23 9.49 -1.02
CA GLY A 74 -15.08 10.35 -1.23
C GLY A 74 -15.23 11.31 -2.42
N ARG A 75 -14.47 12.39 -2.36
CA ARG A 75 -14.32 13.34 -3.45
C ARG A 75 -13.94 12.61 -4.74
N VAL A 76 -14.54 13.01 -5.86
CA VAL A 76 -14.17 12.54 -7.19
C VAL A 76 -13.03 13.39 -7.73
N ILE A 77 -11.97 12.74 -8.17
CA ILE A 77 -10.81 13.38 -8.80
C ILE A 77 -11.13 13.67 -10.26
N ASP A 78 -10.82 14.86 -10.73
CA ASP A 78 -10.86 15.21 -12.13
C ASP A 78 -9.48 14.99 -12.78
N PRO A 79 -9.29 13.92 -13.58
CA PRO A 79 -8.00 13.62 -14.19
C PRO A 79 -7.55 14.68 -15.21
N LEU A 80 -8.48 15.52 -15.73
CA LEU A 80 -8.19 16.55 -16.71
C LEU A 80 -7.67 17.84 -16.06
N ARG A 81 -7.80 17.99 -14.76
CA ARG A 81 -7.31 19.18 -14.03
C ARG A 81 -5.79 19.31 -14.03
N GLY A 82 -5.06 18.26 -14.39
CA GLY A 82 -3.60 18.23 -14.35
C GLY A 82 -3.03 18.30 -12.92
N GLY A 83 -1.72 18.47 -12.80
CA GLY A 83 -1.04 18.56 -11.51
C GLY A 83 -1.25 17.31 -10.64
N THR A 84 -1.43 17.53 -9.33
CA THR A 84 -1.56 16.43 -8.35
C THR A 84 -2.81 15.57 -8.57
N ASP A 85 -3.94 16.13 -9.06
CA ASP A 85 -5.16 15.35 -9.31
C ASP A 85 -4.92 14.35 -10.47
N GLY A 86 -4.26 14.76 -11.54
CA GLY A 86 -3.87 13.87 -12.64
C GLY A 86 -2.86 12.80 -12.21
N ALA A 87 -1.87 13.19 -11.38
CA ALA A 87 -0.89 12.25 -10.84
C ALA A 87 -1.55 11.23 -9.90
N HIS A 88 -2.47 11.67 -9.04
CA HIS A 88 -3.24 10.79 -8.15
C HIS A 88 -4.08 9.80 -8.94
N TYR A 89 -4.81 10.26 -9.97
CA TYR A 89 -5.58 9.39 -10.84
C TYR A 89 -4.70 8.33 -11.51
N SER A 90 -3.56 8.74 -12.08
CA SER A 90 -2.62 7.84 -12.75
C SER A 90 -2.06 6.80 -11.79
N LEU A 91 -1.65 7.20 -10.59
CA LEU A 91 -1.18 6.32 -9.53
C LEU A 91 -2.28 5.32 -9.12
N SER A 92 -3.50 5.81 -8.87
CA SER A 92 -4.63 4.98 -8.48
C SER A 92 -4.98 3.95 -9.55
N LEU A 93 -4.98 4.34 -10.82
CA LEU A 93 -5.24 3.43 -11.94
C LEU A 93 -4.16 2.35 -12.05
N MET A 94 -2.89 2.73 -11.91
CA MET A 94 -1.76 1.80 -11.95
C MET A 94 -1.84 0.78 -10.80
N ILE A 95 -2.10 1.25 -9.58
CA ILE A 95 -2.25 0.38 -8.41
C ILE A 95 -3.44 -0.58 -8.59
N LEU A 96 -4.57 -0.10 -9.11
CA LEU A 96 -5.75 -0.95 -9.38
C LEU A 96 -5.46 -2.04 -10.42
N GLN A 97 -4.82 -1.67 -11.52
CA GLN A 97 -4.45 -2.63 -12.57
C GLN A 97 -3.51 -3.71 -12.01
N SER A 98 -2.54 -3.29 -11.20
CA SER A 98 -1.59 -4.15 -10.52
C SER A 98 -2.26 -5.10 -9.55
N ALA A 99 -3.11 -4.57 -8.67
CA ALA A 99 -3.85 -5.35 -7.70
C ALA A 99 -4.78 -6.37 -8.36
N ARG A 100 -5.45 -5.96 -9.47
CA ARG A 100 -6.30 -6.86 -10.25
C ARG A 100 -5.48 -7.97 -10.92
N SER A 101 -4.38 -7.63 -11.57
CA SER A 101 -3.49 -8.61 -12.21
C SER A 101 -2.99 -9.63 -11.20
N LEU A 102 -2.44 -9.15 -10.08
CA LEU A 102 -1.92 -10.00 -9.02
C LEU A 102 -3.01 -10.88 -8.39
N SER A 103 -4.21 -10.33 -8.16
CA SER A 103 -5.35 -11.09 -7.64
C SER A 103 -5.77 -12.23 -8.58
N ARG A 104 -5.62 -12.06 -9.89
CA ARG A 104 -5.93 -13.10 -10.89
C ARG A 104 -4.86 -14.17 -10.97
N GLN A 105 -3.60 -13.80 -10.78
CA GLN A 105 -2.47 -14.73 -10.82
C GLN A 105 -2.36 -15.55 -9.54
N SER A 106 -2.41 -14.91 -8.39
CA SER A 106 -2.24 -15.56 -7.10
C SER A 106 -2.93 -14.81 -5.97
N THR A 107 -3.95 -15.45 -5.39
CA THR A 107 -4.64 -14.93 -4.21
C THR A 107 -3.68 -14.74 -3.02
N TYR A 108 -2.76 -15.69 -2.83
CA TYR A 108 -1.79 -15.66 -1.74
C TYR A 108 -0.86 -14.45 -1.88
N GLN A 109 -0.31 -14.23 -3.06
CA GLN A 109 0.62 -13.11 -3.32
C GLN A 109 -0.09 -11.76 -3.23
N ALA A 110 -1.32 -11.65 -3.74
CA ALA A 110 -2.11 -10.42 -3.64
C ALA A 110 -2.39 -10.03 -2.17
N ARG A 111 -2.65 -11.01 -1.30
CA ARG A 111 -2.80 -10.79 0.13
C ARG A 111 -1.48 -10.43 0.79
N LEU A 112 -0.44 -11.22 0.56
CA LEU A 112 0.86 -11.05 1.20
C LEU A 112 1.54 -9.74 0.81
N LEU A 113 1.52 -9.37 -0.46
CA LEU A 113 2.28 -8.23 -0.99
C LEU A 113 1.50 -6.92 -0.96
N MET A 114 0.17 -6.97 -1.13
CA MET A 114 -0.66 -5.76 -1.21
C MET A 114 -1.71 -5.66 -0.09
N GLY A 115 -1.75 -6.58 0.84
CA GLY A 115 -2.70 -6.55 1.95
C GLY A 115 -4.17 -6.65 1.54
N LEU A 116 -4.48 -7.26 0.38
CA LEU A 116 -5.84 -7.32 -0.13
C LEU A 116 -6.67 -8.35 0.64
N SER A 117 -7.83 -7.92 1.12
CA SER A 117 -8.81 -8.85 1.70
C SER A 117 -9.40 -9.78 0.64
N SER A 118 -9.94 -10.93 1.08
CA SER A 118 -10.60 -11.88 0.18
C SER A 118 -11.73 -11.24 -0.62
N ARG A 119 -12.51 -10.34 0.02
CA ARG A 119 -13.60 -9.59 -0.63
C ARG A 119 -13.07 -8.63 -1.70
N ALA A 120 -12.00 -7.89 -1.37
CA ALA A 120 -11.36 -6.98 -2.32
C ALA A 120 -10.82 -7.73 -3.56
N MET A 121 -10.17 -8.85 -3.35
CA MET A 121 -9.66 -9.69 -4.44
C MET A 121 -10.77 -10.25 -5.33
N GLN A 122 -11.85 -10.76 -4.73
CA GLN A 122 -13.00 -11.27 -5.48
C GLN A 122 -13.62 -10.17 -6.33
N ARG A 123 -13.78 -8.96 -5.78
CA ARG A 123 -14.29 -7.80 -6.50
C ARG A 123 -13.39 -7.42 -7.67
N LEU A 124 -12.07 -7.30 -7.45
CA LEU A 124 -11.10 -6.96 -8.48
C LEU A 124 -11.04 -8.01 -9.62
N ARG A 125 -11.16 -9.29 -9.29
CA ARG A 125 -11.19 -10.36 -10.30
C ARG A 125 -12.38 -10.27 -11.23
N GLY A 126 -13.57 -10.00 -10.69
CA GLY A 126 -14.81 -9.92 -11.44
C GLY A 126 -15.00 -8.58 -12.17
N MET A 127 -14.20 -7.56 -11.85
CA MET A 127 -14.37 -6.22 -12.38
C MET A 127 -13.87 -6.13 -13.84
N PRO A 128 -14.69 -5.61 -14.77
CA PRO A 128 -14.24 -5.31 -16.13
C PRO A 128 -13.10 -4.27 -16.14
N LEU A 129 -12.23 -4.34 -17.13
CA LEU A 129 -11.16 -3.33 -17.28
C LEU A 129 -11.71 -1.92 -17.52
N SER A 130 -12.86 -1.82 -18.19
CA SER A 130 -13.57 -0.56 -18.45
C SER A 130 -13.98 0.20 -17.18
N ASP A 131 -14.14 -0.50 -16.06
CA ASP A 131 -14.63 0.09 -14.81
C ASP A 131 -13.49 0.65 -13.93
N LEU A 132 -12.25 0.21 -14.18
CA LEU A 132 -11.09 0.67 -13.42
C LEU A 132 -10.88 2.19 -13.50
N PRO A 133 -11.03 2.86 -14.67
CA PRO A 133 -10.91 4.32 -14.76
C PRO A 133 -11.93 5.06 -13.90
N ALA A 134 -13.17 4.58 -13.83
CA ALA A 134 -14.20 5.18 -13.00
C ALA A 134 -13.87 5.03 -11.50
N LEU A 135 -13.37 3.87 -11.10
CA LEU A 135 -12.94 3.61 -9.72
C LEU A 135 -11.72 4.44 -9.35
N ALA A 136 -10.74 4.58 -10.25
CA ALA A 136 -9.52 5.37 -10.02
C ALA A 136 -9.77 6.86 -9.76
N ARG A 137 -10.95 7.37 -10.09
CA ARG A 137 -11.36 8.76 -9.78
C ARG A 137 -11.75 8.98 -8.32
N LYS A 138 -11.91 7.93 -7.52
CA LYS A 138 -12.22 8.08 -6.09
C LYS A 138 -10.97 8.52 -5.34
N ALA A 139 -11.04 9.67 -4.66
CA ALA A 139 -9.89 10.25 -3.95
C ALA A 139 -9.42 9.39 -2.76
N ASP A 140 -10.32 8.64 -2.15
CA ASP A 140 -10.08 7.76 -1.01
C ASP A 140 -9.79 6.30 -1.39
N LEU A 141 -9.63 6.02 -2.69
CA LEU A 141 -9.35 4.68 -3.18
C LEU A 141 -7.99 4.14 -2.71
N VAL A 142 -6.97 4.98 -2.80
CA VAL A 142 -5.60 4.67 -2.37
C VAL A 142 -5.27 5.52 -1.17
N LEU A 143 -4.93 4.88 -0.07
CA LEU A 143 -4.55 5.54 1.19
C LEU A 143 -3.23 4.98 1.67
N CYS A 144 -2.54 5.72 2.55
CA CYS A 144 -1.35 5.21 3.22
C CYS A 144 -1.67 3.94 4.00
N ALA A 145 -0.73 2.98 3.98
CA ALA A 145 -0.76 1.83 4.86
C ALA A 145 -0.62 2.27 6.33
N PHE A 146 -0.96 1.40 7.27
CA PHE A 146 -0.78 1.62 8.71
C PHE A 146 -1.48 2.86 9.29
N PRO A 147 -2.78 3.08 9.03
CA PRO A 147 -3.48 4.32 9.40
C PRO A 147 -3.53 4.58 10.90
N GLU A 148 -3.45 3.52 11.71
CA GLU A 148 -3.49 3.59 13.18
C GLU A 148 -2.11 3.57 13.84
N ARG A 149 -1.03 3.62 13.04
CA ARG A 149 0.36 3.49 13.48
C ARG A 149 1.22 4.65 12.97
N ASP A 150 0.84 5.86 13.31
CA ASP A 150 1.55 7.09 12.92
C ASP A 150 3.04 7.02 13.21
N TRP A 151 3.40 6.47 14.39
CA TRP A 151 4.77 6.30 14.83
C TRP A 151 5.57 5.41 13.87
N LEU A 152 4.93 4.39 13.27
CA LEU A 152 5.61 3.46 12.36
C LEU A 152 6.10 4.18 11.09
N TRP A 153 5.27 5.06 10.51
CA TRP A 153 5.68 5.88 9.38
C TRP A 153 6.88 6.77 9.73
N ILE A 154 6.87 7.38 10.94
CA ILE A 154 7.95 8.25 11.40
C ILE A 154 9.25 7.44 11.53
N GLU A 155 9.19 6.27 12.15
CA GLU A 155 10.36 5.41 12.32
C GLU A 155 10.87 4.86 10.97
N LEU A 156 10.00 4.42 10.08
CA LEU A 156 10.37 3.97 8.74
C LEU A 156 11.05 5.06 7.91
N LEU A 157 10.68 6.34 8.10
CA LEU A 157 11.24 7.51 7.43
C LEU A 157 12.50 8.09 8.10
N ARG A 158 12.93 7.55 9.23
CA ARG A 158 14.11 8.03 9.99
C ARG A 158 15.17 6.97 10.17
N GLU A 159 14.75 5.73 10.29
CA GLU A 159 15.66 4.64 10.62
C GLU A 159 16.41 4.16 9.37
N SER A 160 17.72 4.23 9.42
CA SER A 160 18.62 3.78 8.35
C SER A 160 19.38 2.48 8.67
N ARG A 161 19.39 2.05 9.95
CA ARG A 161 20.09 0.84 10.37
C ARG A 161 19.34 -0.41 9.91
N PRO A 162 20.01 -1.35 9.24
CA PRO A 162 19.37 -2.54 8.66
C PRO A 162 18.61 -3.39 9.70
N GLU A 163 19.18 -3.62 10.88
CA GLU A 163 18.60 -4.47 11.92
C GLU A 163 17.30 -3.85 12.48
N ALA A 164 17.31 -2.54 12.74
CA ALA A 164 16.13 -1.82 13.24
C ALA A 164 15.03 -1.78 12.17
N ARG A 165 15.39 -1.60 10.90
CA ARG A 165 14.44 -1.66 9.77
C ARG A 165 13.81 -3.04 9.63
N GLN A 166 14.58 -4.10 9.81
CA GLN A 166 14.04 -5.45 9.79
C GLN A 166 13.00 -5.67 10.91
N GLN A 167 13.27 -5.16 12.11
CA GLN A 167 12.31 -5.20 13.22
C GLN A 167 11.04 -4.38 12.89
N LEU A 168 11.17 -3.17 12.36
CA LEU A 168 10.04 -2.35 11.92
C LEU A 168 9.21 -3.06 10.84
N THR A 169 9.86 -3.75 9.92
CA THR A 169 9.18 -4.55 8.88
C THR A 169 8.36 -5.68 9.51
N LEU A 170 8.91 -6.42 10.46
CA LEU A 170 8.18 -7.47 11.17
C LEU A 170 6.96 -6.92 11.92
N ILE A 171 7.12 -5.79 12.62
CA ILE A 171 6.03 -5.10 13.32
C ILE A 171 4.96 -4.62 12.35
N ALA A 172 5.36 -4.09 11.19
CA ALA A 172 4.44 -3.64 10.16
C ALA A 172 3.59 -4.79 9.60
N LEU A 173 4.20 -5.94 9.39
CA LEU A 173 3.55 -7.12 8.82
C LEU A 173 2.72 -7.94 9.82
N GLN A 174 2.91 -7.74 11.12
CA GLN A 174 2.24 -8.50 12.17
C GLN A 174 0.72 -8.60 12.00
N PRO A 175 -0.06 -7.53 11.72
CA PRO A 175 -1.51 -7.63 11.58
C PRO A 175 -1.95 -8.55 10.44
N TRP A 176 -1.17 -8.60 9.35
CA TRP A 176 -1.46 -9.49 8.23
C TRP A 176 -1.13 -10.94 8.54
N LEU A 177 -0.05 -11.18 9.28
CA LEU A 177 0.31 -12.52 9.75
C LEU A 177 -0.72 -13.08 10.73
N GLU A 178 -1.25 -12.26 11.64
CA GLU A 178 -2.30 -12.66 12.58
C GLU A 178 -3.63 -12.99 11.90
N GLN A 179 -3.99 -12.28 10.83
CA GLN A 179 -5.20 -12.57 10.04
C GLN A 179 -5.08 -13.87 9.24
N GLU A 180 -3.87 -14.23 8.80
CA GLU A 180 -3.59 -15.45 8.05
C GLU A 180 -3.51 -16.70 8.94
N TRP A 181 -3.13 -16.53 10.22
CA TRP A 181 -2.95 -17.64 11.16
C TRP A 181 -4.09 -17.63 12.19
N PRO A 182 -5.25 -18.25 11.90
CA PRO A 182 -6.32 -18.34 12.88
C PRO A 182 -5.80 -19.10 14.09
N ARG A 183 -5.96 -18.51 15.29
CA ARG A 183 -5.58 -19.03 16.62
C ARG A 183 -6.14 -20.43 16.95
N ARG A 184 -6.61 -21.20 15.97
CA ARG A 184 -7.34 -22.45 16.15
C ARG A 184 -6.50 -23.67 16.54
N ARG A 185 -5.17 -23.56 16.67
CA ARG A 185 -4.36 -24.75 16.97
C ARG A 185 -3.68 -24.80 18.33
N PHE A 186 -3.70 -23.74 19.13
CA PHE A 186 -3.08 -23.79 20.47
C PHE A 186 -4.01 -24.25 21.60
N ALA A 187 -5.32 -24.31 21.36
CA ALA A 187 -6.29 -24.79 22.36
C ALA A 187 -6.38 -26.33 22.46
N GLN A 188 -5.68 -27.09 21.63
CA GLN A 188 -5.72 -28.55 21.64
C GLN A 188 -4.43 -29.21 22.14
N LEU A 189 -3.47 -28.45 22.66
CA LEU A 189 -2.22 -28.99 23.21
C LEU A 189 -2.06 -28.72 24.73
N SER A 190 -3.16 -28.55 25.43
CA SER A 190 -3.13 -28.66 26.92
C SER A 190 -3.43 -30.08 27.32
N PRO A 191 -2.55 -30.74 28.10
CA PRO A 191 -2.67 -32.10 28.57
C PRO A 191 -3.84 -32.28 29.53
#